data_3ea6f7cccf1b607c6c9324460615a32f
#
_entry.id   3ea6f7cccf1b607c6c9324460615a32f
#
_cell.length_a   1.000
_cell.length_b   1.000
_cell.length_c   1.000
_cell.angle_alpha   90.00
_cell.angle_beta   90.00
_cell.angle_gamma   90.00
#
_symmetry.space_group_name_H-M   'P 1'
#
loop_
_entity.id
_entity.type
_entity.pdbx_description
1 polymer ?
#
loop_
_entity_poly.entity_id
_entity_poly.type
_entity_poly.pdbx_seq_one_letter_code
_entity_poly.pdbx_strand_id
1 'polypeptide(L)'
;MGHIRRLIIYSDKITKSKKILTYSDLHLGFKDRSNIKEVFSIPELSPSLYDYILIPGDIVHSGKILENPEMQKRVLDKLSRLTGDTKTFISIGNHDQFERFGFENWAAYCQESAISTYNKLPNTHILDINHKVIEDEIEFSAINNSVYYYLRYKEQKEFFEQEYNLRQPKMSFTEDVFSILLTHDPKSIYRLSKDKGTCFVPNTDLVVSGHMHNGLTPNCIQGLMHGKGILSPDYTLFPEIAYGIKEVGDTIFLVNGAVSSFVEFPLVSKLYGINCTIIELHPKEEIRTKKLTYSYK
;
A
#
# COMPACT_ATOMS: atom_id res chain seq x y z
N MET A 1 20.31 -0.87 5.99
CA MET A 1 19.64 -2.17 6.18
C MET A 1 18.15 -1.92 6.03
N GLY A 2 17.46 -2.75 5.22
CA GLY A 2 16.02 -2.69 5.07
C GLY A 2 15.31 -3.23 6.31
N HIS A 3 14.12 -2.72 6.60
CA HIS A 3 13.25 -3.25 7.64
C HIS A 3 12.16 -4.11 7.01
N ILE A 4 12.26 -5.42 7.21
CA ILE A 4 11.18 -6.36 6.89
C ILE A 4 10.33 -6.49 8.14
N ARG A 5 9.10 -6.04 8.06
CA ARG A 5 8.12 -6.16 9.14
C ARG A 5 7.32 -7.44 8.97
N ARG A 6 6.84 -8.01 10.07
CA ARG A 6 5.95 -9.16 10.07
C ARG A 6 4.67 -8.84 10.80
N LEU A 7 3.55 -9.13 10.17
CA LEU A 7 2.21 -9.01 10.73
C LEU A 7 1.58 -10.40 10.69
N ILE A 8 1.25 -10.94 11.86
CA ILE A 8 0.60 -12.24 11.99
C ILE A 8 -0.85 -11.99 12.43
N ILE A 9 -1.79 -12.49 11.63
CA ILE A 9 -3.23 -12.35 11.88
C ILE A 9 -3.83 -13.73 11.96
N TYR A 10 -4.65 -13.96 12.98
CA TYR A 10 -5.42 -15.17 13.15
C TYR A 10 -6.90 -14.86 12.98
N SER A 11 -7.57 -15.60 12.10
CA SER A 11 -8.97 -15.38 11.77
C SER A 11 -9.73 -16.70 11.65
N ASP A 12 -10.98 -16.68 12.09
CA ASP A 12 -11.95 -17.76 11.86
C ASP A 12 -12.45 -17.82 10.41
N LYS A 13 -12.20 -16.76 9.62
CA LYS A 13 -12.47 -16.71 8.18
C LYS A 13 -11.39 -17.38 7.32
N ILE A 14 -10.28 -17.81 7.91
CA ILE A 14 -9.14 -18.47 7.24
C ILE A 14 -9.07 -19.91 7.64
N THR A 15 -9.08 -20.82 6.69
CA THR A 15 -8.98 -22.27 6.91
C THR A 15 -7.59 -22.82 6.62
N LYS A 16 -6.81 -22.16 5.75
CA LYS A 16 -5.44 -22.49 5.39
C LYS A 16 -4.53 -21.28 5.51
N SER A 17 -3.41 -21.46 6.19
CA SER A 17 -2.42 -20.38 6.34
C SER A 17 -2.00 -19.82 4.99
N LYS A 18 -1.91 -18.49 4.91
CA LYS A 18 -1.50 -17.72 3.71
C LYS A 18 -0.38 -16.77 4.05
N LYS A 19 0.53 -16.60 3.11
CA LYS A 19 1.67 -15.70 3.22
C LYS A 19 1.60 -14.62 2.15
N ILE A 20 1.59 -13.38 2.55
CA ILE A 20 1.40 -12.24 1.66
C ILE A 20 2.59 -11.29 1.82
N LEU A 21 3.16 -10.87 0.71
CA LEU A 21 4.20 -9.85 0.70
C LEU A 21 3.62 -8.52 0.23
N THR A 22 3.90 -7.42 0.94
CA THR A 22 3.47 -6.11 0.49
C THR A 22 4.63 -5.15 0.30
N TYR A 23 4.64 -4.51 -0.88
CA TYR A 23 5.51 -3.41 -1.27
C TYR A 23 4.68 -2.15 -1.44
N SER A 24 5.26 -0.99 -1.20
CA SER A 24 4.63 0.30 -1.47
C SER A 24 5.66 1.31 -1.92
N ASP A 25 5.21 2.32 -2.66
CA ASP A 25 6.03 3.50 -3.00
C ASP A 25 7.37 3.08 -3.66
N LEU A 26 7.25 2.31 -4.74
CA LEU A 26 8.41 1.81 -5.50
C LEU A 26 9.11 2.93 -6.28
N HIS A 27 8.35 3.92 -6.76
CA HIS A 27 8.81 5.08 -7.54
C HIS A 27 9.79 4.71 -8.64
N LEU A 28 9.48 3.68 -9.41
CA LEU A 28 10.30 3.24 -10.55
C LEU A 28 10.41 4.34 -11.62
N GLY A 29 11.52 4.36 -12.34
CA GLY A 29 11.75 5.32 -13.43
C GLY A 29 12.38 6.63 -13.01
N PHE A 30 12.53 6.91 -11.71
CA PHE A 30 13.30 8.05 -11.23
C PHE A 30 14.75 7.63 -10.96
N LYS A 31 15.73 8.50 -11.34
CA LYS A 31 17.18 8.28 -11.27
C LYS A 31 17.58 7.41 -10.06
N ASP A 32 17.81 6.12 -10.28
CA ASP A 32 18.40 5.13 -9.36
C ASP A 32 18.04 5.24 -7.85
N ARG A 33 16.96 5.98 -7.50
CA ARG A 33 16.50 6.19 -6.12
C ARG A 33 15.74 5.01 -5.55
N SER A 34 15.29 4.09 -6.41
CA SER A 34 14.63 2.91 -5.90
C SER A 34 15.69 1.97 -5.32
N ASN A 35 15.57 1.66 -4.04
CA ASN A 35 16.34 0.61 -3.38
C ASN A 35 15.95 -0.80 -3.91
N ILE A 36 15.35 -0.85 -5.11
CA ILE A 36 14.82 -2.07 -5.69
C ILE A 36 15.89 -3.13 -5.93
N LYS A 37 17.14 -2.70 -6.23
CA LYS A 37 18.28 -3.62 -6.37
C LYS A 37 18.58 -4.31 -5.04
N GLU A 38 18.42 -3.61 -3.94
CA GLU A 38 18.58 -4.17 -2.59
C GLU A 38 17.46 -5.17 -2.30
N VAL A 39 16.20 -4.87 -2.68
CA VAL A 39 15.07 -5.82 -2.56
C VAL A 39 15.41 -7.14 -3.24
N PHE A 40 15.95 -7.09 -4.47
CA PHE A 40 16.34 -8.29 -5.22
C PHE A 40 17.48 -9.08 -4.61
N SER A 41 18.24 -8.51 -3.70
CA SER A 41 19.34 -9.17 -3.01
C SER A 41 18.94 -9.89 -1.73
N ILE A 42 17.69 -9.70 -1.29
CA ILE A 42 17.16 -10.28 -0.05
C ILE A 42 16.40 -11.57 -0.37
N PRO A 43 16.93 -12.75 -0.04
CA PRO A 43 16.29 -14.03 -0.38
C PRO A 43 14.89 -14.17 0.20
N GLU A 44 14.66 -13.60 1.39
CA GLU A 44 13.37 -13.62 2.09
C GLU A 44 12.25 -12.90 1.31
N LEU A 45 12.61 -11.99 0.38
CA LEU A 45 11.68 -11.25 -0.48
C LEU A 45 11.49 -11.90 -1.86
N SER A 46 11.92 -13.15 -2.03
CA SER A 46 11.65 -13.90 -3.27
C SER A 46 10.13 -14.08 -3.45
N PRO A 47 9.56 -13.66 -4.60
CA PRO A 47 8.11 -13.74 -4.81
C PRO A 47 7.55 -15.16 -4.68
N SER A 48 8.30 -16.17 -5.06
CA SER A 48 7.90 -17.58 -4.98
C SER A 48 7.66 -18.13 -3.56
N LEU A 49 7.99 -17.35 -2.53
CA LEU A 49 7.74 -17.71 -1.13
C LEU A 49 6.35 -17.29 -0.63
N TYR A 50 5.55 -16.62 -1.48
CA TYR A 50 4.30 -15.98 -1.09
C TYR A 50 3.13 -16.48 -1.94
N ASP A 51 1.96 -16.58 -1.33
CA ASP A 51 0.70 -16.88 -2.03
C ASP A 51 0.24 -15.66 -2.83
N TYR A 52 0.43 -14.46 -2.28
CA TYR A 52 0.01 -13.19 -2.87
C TYR A 52 1.02 -12.07 -2.66
N ILE A 53 1.00 -11.09 -3.58
CA ILE A 53 1.73 -9.84 -3.46
C ILE A 53 0.74 -8.68 -3.53
N LEU A 54 0.89 -7.71 -2.61
CA LEU A 54 0.09 -6.48 -2.57
C LEU A 54 0.96 -5.27 -2.87
N ILE A 55 0.50 -4.41 -3.78
CA ILE A 55 1.18 -3.14 -4.10
C ILE A 55 0.17 -2.00 -4.01
N PRO A 56 0.05 -1.35 -2.83
CA PRO A 56 -0.88 -0.24 -2.63
C PRO A 56 -0.37 1.08 -3.22
N GLY A 57 -0.11 1.11 -4.54
CA GLY A 57 0.17 2.32 -5.32
C GLY A 57 1.61 2.83 -5.32
N ASP A 58 1.80 3.91 -6.08
CA ASP A 58 3.07 4.60 -6.33
C ASP A 58 4.17 3.68 -6.86
N ILE A 59 3.79 2.91 -7.89
CA ILE A 59 4.71 2.01 -8.58
C ILE A 59 5.74 2.81 -9.38
N VAL A 60 5.29 3.86 -10.06
CA VAL A 60 6.17 4.74 -10.82
C VAL A 60 6.31 6.10 -10.14
N HIS A 61 7.40 6.81 -10.45
CA HIS A 61 7.59 8.17 -9.95
C HIS A 61 6.67 9.20 -10.64
N SER A 62 6.28 8.92 -11.88
CA SER A 62 5.31 9.70 -12.65
C SER A 62 4.66 8.80 -13.68
N GLY A 63 3.34 8.79 -13.76
CA GLY A 63 2.58 8.03 -14.75
C GLY A 63 2.96 8.36 -16.19
N LYS A 64 3.40 9.61 -16.45
CA LYS A 64 3.86 10.07 -17.76
C LYS A 64 4.99 9.25 -18.35
N ILE A 65 5.88 8.70 -17.54
CA ILE A 65 6.99 7.89 -18.04
C ILE A 65 6.52 6.61 -18.76
N LEU A 66 5.32 6.14 -18.44
CA LEU A 66 4.75 4.94 -19.04
C LEU A 66 4.26 5.15 -20.48
N GLU A 67 4.16 6.38 -20.93
CA GLU A 67 3.89 6.72 -22.34
C GLU A 67 5.14 6.51 -23.23
N ASN A 68 6.32 6.44 -22.62
CA ASN A 68 7.56 6.10 -23.33
C ASN A 68 7.76 4.59 -23.35
N PRO A 69 7.80 3.93 -24.55
CA PRO A 69 7.87 2.48 -24.65
C PRO A 69 9.11 1.86 -23.98
N GLU A 70 10.26 2.55 -24.01
CA GLU A 70 11.50 2.08 -23.39
C GLU A 70 11.38 2.11 -21.87
N MET A 71 10.85 3.20 -21.32
CA MET A 71 10.62 3.33 -19.88
C MET A 71 9.55 2.35 -19.38
N GLN A 72 8.46 2.20 -20.14
CA GLN A 72 7.44 1.20 -19.86
C GLN A 72 8.02 -0.20 -19.76
N LYS A 73 8.85 -0.60 -20.74
CA LYS A 73 9.53 -1.89 -20.72
C LYS A 73 10.41 -2.05 -19.48
N ARG A 74 11.22 -1.04 -19.15
CA ARG A 74 12.07 -1.06 -17.93
C ARG A 74 11.28 -1.21 -16.64
N VAL A 75 10.13 -0.55 -16.55
CA VAL A 75 9.22 -0.67 -15.40
C VAL A 75 8.66 -2.09 -15.33
N LEU A 76 8.15 -2.61 -16.44
CA LEU A 76 7.60 -3.97 -16.52
C LEU A 76 8.65 -5.04 -16.18
N ASP A 77 9.88 -4.91 -16.68
CA ASP A 77 10.97 -5.86 -16.37
C ASP A 77 11.27 -5.89 -14.86
N LYS A 78 11.26 -4.73 -14.19
CA LYS A 78 11.45 -4.66 -12.74
C LYS A 78 10.27 -5.22 -11.96
N LEU A 79 9.05 -4.89 -12.38
CA LEU A 79 7.82 -5.41 -11.74
C LEU A 79 7.73 -6.91 -11.90
N SER A 80 7.92 -7.44 -13.12
CA SER A 80 7.94 -8.89 -13.38
C SER A 80 8.93 -9.62 -12.48
N ARG A 81 10.09 -9.00 -12.21
CA ARG A 81 11.07 -9.57 -11.28
C ARG A 81 10.62 -9.51 -9.82
N LEU A 82 9.86 -8.46 -9.42
CA LEU A 82 9.30 -8.34 -8.06
C LEU A 82 8.14 -9.29 -7.80
N THR A 83 7.34 -9.56 -8.82
CA THR A 83 6.10 -10.33 -8.69
C THR A 83 6.28 -11.80 -9.07
N GLY A 84 7.23 -12.11 -9.98
CA GLY A 84 7.39 -13.46 -10.52
C GLY A 84 6.08 -13.96 -11.12
N ASP A 85 5.75 -15.20 -10.82
CA ASP A 85 4.48 -15.84 -11.18
C ASP A 85 3.42 -15.74 -10.07
N THR A 86 3.72 -15.01 -8.98
CA THR A 86 2.83 -14.87 -7.82
C THR A 86 1.67 -13.95 -8.14
N LYS A 87 0.45 -14.33 -7.77
CA LYS A 87 -0.74 -13.49 -7.92
C LYS A 87 -0.52 -12.16 -7.21
N THR A 88 -0.71 -11.08 -7.97
CA THR A 88 -0.40 -9.72 -7.52
C THR A 88 -1.62 -8.82 -7.62
N PHE A 89 -1.90 -8.10 -6.56
CA PHE A 89 -3.00 -7.15 -6.45
C PHE A 89 -2.45 -5.74 -6.30
N ILE A 90 -2.90 -4.84 -7.18
CA ILE A 90 -2.39 -3.47 -7.28
C ILE A 90 -3.54 -2.48 -7.11
N SER A 91 -3.35 -1.45 -6.28
CA SER A 91 -4.11 -0.21 -6.33
C SER A 91 -3.28 0.92 -6.92
N ILE A 92 -3.93 1.99 -7.36
CA ILE A 92 -3.29 3.13 -8.02
C ILE A 92 -2.98 4.21 -6.97
N GLY A 93 -1.74 4.69 -6.97
CA GLY A 93 -1.30 5.81 -6.15
C GLY A 93 -1.35 7.16 -6.89
N ASN A 94 -0.97 8.24 -6.22
CA ASN A 94 -0.98 9.57 -6.82
C ASN A 94 0.11 9.73 -7.90
N HIS A 95 1.29 9.16 -7.70
CA HIS A 95 2.36 9.23 -8.70
C HIS A 95 2.06 8.43 -9.96
N ASP A 96 1.25 7.37 -9.87
CA ASP A 96 0.79 6.60 -11.03
C ASP A 96 -0.17 7.43 -11.92
N GLN A 97 -0.82 8.45 -11.33
CA GLN A 97 -1.83 9.28 -11.99
C GLN A 97 -1.26 10.60 -12.54
N PHE A 98 -0.10 11.07 -12.06
CA PHE A 98 0.41 12.38 -12.41
C PHE A 98 1.42 12.34 -13.55
N GLU A 99 1.39 13.40 -14.38
CA GLU A 99 2.42 13.66 -15.38
C GLU A 99 3.74 14.03 -14.72
N ARG A 100 3.67 14.93 -13.74
CA ARG A 100 4.84 15.46 -13.03
C ARG A 100 4.47 15.80 -11.60
N PHE A 101 5.33 15.43 -10.67
CA PHE A 101 5.20 15.84 -9.28
C PHE A 101 5.77 17.26 -9.10
N GLY A 102 4.91 18.24 -8.79
CA GLY A 102 5.28 19.63 -8.55
C GLY A 102 4.05 20.54 -8.54
N PHE A 103 4.13 21.66 -7.86
CA PHE A 103 3.00 22.54 -7.56
C PHE A 103 2.35 23.18 -8.80
N GLU A 104 3.01 23.20 -9.94
CA GLU A 104 2.55 23.95 -11.10
C GLU A 104 1.93 23.11 -12.24
N ASN A 105 2.02 21.76 -12.20
CA ASN A 105 1.59 20.88 -13.30
C ASN A 105 0.79 19.65 -12.84
N TRP A 106 -0.14 19.83 -11.95
CA TRP A 106 -1.01 18.76 -11.45
C TRP A 106 -2.21 18.48 -12.39
N ALA A 107 -2.31 19.17 -13.51
CA ALA A 107 -3.48 19.10 -14.38
C ALA A 107 -3.53 17.86 -15.27
N ALA A 108 -2.38 17.24 -15.54
CA ALA A 108 -2.31 16.05 -16.38
C ALA A 108 -2.15 14.78 -15.52
N TYR A 109 -2.95 13.78 -15.79
CA TYR A 109 -2.88 12.48 -15.14
C TYR A 109 -2.79 11.36 -16.18
N CYS A 110 -2.12 10.28 -15.81
CA CYS A 110 -1.79 9.18 -16.69
C CYS A 110 -2.32 7.83 -16.17
N GLN A 111 -3.44 7.86 -15.46
CA GLN A 111 -4.02 6.67 -14.84
C GLN A 111 -4.30 5.54 -15.85
N GLU A 112 -4.82 5.89 -17.03
CA GLU A 112 -5.09 4.89 -18.07
C GLU A 112 -3.83 4.21 -18.58
N SER A 113 -2.74 4.99 -18.77
CA SER A 113 -1.43 4.45 -19.13
C SER A 113 -0.88 3.52 -18.06
N ALA A 114 -1.04 3.85 -16.79
CA ALA A 114 -0.62 3.02 -15.67
C ALA A 114 -1.40 1.70 -15.65
N ILE A 115 -2.73 1.75 -15.69
CA ILE A 115 -3.59 0.56 -15.71
C ILE A 115 -3.26 -0.33 -16.91
N SER A 116 -3.18 0.26 -18.12
CA SER A 116 -2.89 -0.50 -19.33
C SER A 116 -1.48 -1.11 -19.32
N THR A 117 -0.54 -0.47 -18.64
CA THR A 117 0.82 -1.00 -18.48
C THR A 117 0.85 -2.17 -17.51
N TYR A 118 0.26 -2.01 -16.32
CA TYR A 118 0.33 -3.04 -15.28
C TYR A 118 -0.49 -4.28 -15.66
N ASN A 119 -1.56 -4.14 -16.44
CA ASN A 119 -2.32 -5.25 -17.01
C ASN A 119 -1.53 -6.12 -18.00
N LYS A 120 -0.33 -5.70 -18.44
CA LYS A 120 0.56 -6.53 -19.26
C LYS A 120 1.34 -7.58 -18.44
N LEU A 121 1.34 -7.45 -17.12
CA LEU A 121 1.99 -8.42 -16.24
C LEU A 121 1.08 -9.64 -16.06
N PRO A 122 1.62 -10.85 -16.15
CA PRO A 122 0.86 -12.06 -15.86
C PRO A 122 0.42 -12.08 -14.38
N ASN A 123 -0.68 -12.73 -14.09
CA ASN A 123 -1.20 -12.95 -12.72
C ASN A 123 -1.37 -11.64 -11.91
N THR A 124 -1.60 -10.51 -12.59
CA THR A 124 -1.76 -9.20 -11.95
C THR A 124 -3.19 -8.70 -12.10
N HIS A 125 -3.76 -8.24 -10.99
CA HIS A 125 -5.09 -7.66 -10.91
C HIS A 125 -5.00 -6.22 -10.44
N ILE A 126 -5.46 -5.28 -11.29
CA ILE A 126 -5.60 -3.88 -10.89
C ILE A 126 -6.96 -3.74 -10.24
N LEU A 127 -6.96 -3.46 -8.96
CA LEU A 127 -8.16 -3.36 -8.15
C LEU A 127 -8.73 -1.95 -8.14
N ASP A 128 -10.04 -1.86 -8.06
CA ASP A 128 -10.77 -0.64 -7.74
C ASP A 128 -12.05 -0.98 -6.96
N ILE A 129 -12.86 0.02 -6.66
CA ILE A 129 -14.10 -0.14 -5.90
C ILE A 129 -15.15 -1.04 -6.60
N ASN A 130 -15.07 -1.19 -7.92
CA ASN A 130 -15.98 -2.00 -8.73
C ASN A 130 -15.38 -3.35 -9.13
N HIS A 131 -14.06 -3.49 -8.98
CA HIS A 131 -13.33 -4.69 -9.36
C HIS A 131 -12.79 -5.39 -8.11
N LYS A 132 -13.63 -6.24 -7.56
CA LYS A 132 -13.27 -7.14 -6.45
C LYS A 132 -12.82 -8.48 -7.01
N VAL A 133 -11.84 -9.07 -6.36
CA VAL A 133 -11.34 -10.41 -6.69
C VAL A 133 -11.45 -11.28 -5.45
N ILE A 134 -12.05 -12.46 -5.60
CA ILE A 134 -12.06 -13.47 -4.54
C ILE A 134 -11.10 -14.57 -4.96
N GLU A 135 -10.09 -14.78 -4.15
CA GLU A 135 -9.10 -15.84 -4.33
C GLU A 135 -9.04 -16.70 -3.06
N ASP A 136 -9.30 -17.97 -3.24
CA ASP A 136 -9.50 -18.91 -2.13
C ASP A 136 -10.60 -18.37 -1.17
N GLU A 137 -10.21 -17.97 0.03
CA GLU A 137 -11.08 -17.46 1.10
C GLU A 137 -10.79 -15.99 1.45
N ILE A 138 -10.16 -15.24 0.51
CA ILE A 138 -9.80 -13.83 0.69
C ILE A 138 -10.45 -12.99 -0.41
N GLU A 139 -11.16 -11.94 0.00
CA GLU A 139 -11.74 -10.94 -0.92
C GLU A 139 -10.84 -9.71 -0.96
N PHE A 140 -10.36 -9.36 -2.16
CA PHE A 140 -9.50 -8.21 -2.41
C PHE A 140 -10.28 -7.12 -3.15
N SER A 141 -10.12 -5.88 -2.72
CA SER A 141 -10.63 -4.70 -3.41
C SER A 141 -9.76 -3.48 -3.14
N ALA A 142 -9.99 -2.37 -3.84
CA ALA A 142 -9.25 -1.14 -3.60
C ALA A 142 -10.12 0.12 -3.66
N ILE A 143 -9.69 1.16 -2.94
CA ILE A 143 -10.14 2.53 -3.13
C ILE A 143 -8.97 3.30 -3.75
N ASN A 144 -9.10 3.63 -5.04
CA ASN A 144 -8.17 4.50 -5.74
C ASN A 144 -8.67 5.94 -5.60
N ASN A 145 -8.00 6.73 -4.77
CA ASN A 145 -8.31 8.13 -4.61
C ASN A 145 -8.07 8.87 -5.94
N SER A 146 -8.99 9.76 -6.29
CA SER A 146 -8.83 10.57 -7.50
C SER A 146 -7.69 11.57 -7.36
N VAL A 147 -7.20 12.08 -8.50
CA VAL A 147 -6.21 13.15 -8.52
C VAL A 147 -6.67 14.38 -7.70
N TYR A 148 -7.96 14.68 -7.73
CA TYR A 148 -8.53 15.82 -7.02
C TYR A 148 -8.45 15.67 -5.50
N TYR A 149 -8.51 14.45 -4.99
CA TYR A 149 -8.29 14.16 -3.58
C TYR A 149 -6.91 14.66 -3.13
N TYR A 150 -5.88 14.35 -3.88
CA TYR A 150 -4.51 14.75 -3.54
C TYR A 150 -4.25 16.26 -3.70
N LEU A 151 -5.04 16.96 -4.50
CA LEU A 151 -4.95 18.42 -4.66
C LEU A 151 -5.61 19.20 -3.51
N ARG A 152 -6.44 18.53 -2.69
CA ARG A 152 -7.26 19.18 -1.66
C ARG A 152 -6.78 18.89 -0.24
N TYR A 153 -5.52 19.16 0.04
CA TYR A 153 -4.88 18.82 1.33
C TYR A 153 -5.67 19.18 2.58
N LYS A 154 -6.38 20.30 2.60
CA LYS A 154 -7.14 20.76 3.77
C LYS A 154 -8.52 20.11 3.90
N GLU A 155 -9.07 19.63 2.81
CA GLU A 155 -10.44 19.13 2.69
C GLU A 155 -10.47 17.65 2.31
N GLN A 156 -9.36 16.94 2.44
CA GLN A 156 -9.23 15.55 1.97
C GLN A 156 -10.26 14.61 2.58
N LYS A 157 -10.56 14.75 3.88
CA LYS A 157 -11.52 13.89 4.58
C LYS A 157 -12.92 14.06 4.01
N GLU A 158 -13.38 15.31 3.92
CA GLU A 158 -14.73 15.65 3.43
C GLU A 158 -14.88 15.29 1.96
N PHE A 159 -13.85 15.57 1.16
CA PHE A 159 -13.83 15.22 -0.26
C PHE A 159 -13.85 13.70 -0.47
N PHE A 160 -13.06 12.95 0.28
CA PHE A 160 -13.06 11.49 0.26
C PHE A 160 -14.45 10.94 0.60
N GLU A 161 -15.08 11.46 1.67
CA GLU A 161 -16.41 11.04 2.10
C GLU A 161 -17.45 11.31 1.02
N GLN A 162 -17.40 12.48 0.37
CA GLN A 162 -18.29 12.83 -0.73
C GLN A 162 -18.08 11.93 -1.94
N GLU A 163 -16.85 11.74 -2.41
CA GLU A 163 -16.55 10.85 -3.54
C GLU A 163 -16.97 9.41 -3.25
N TYR A 164 -16.69 8.94 -2.04
CA TYR A 164 -17.08 7.61 -1.62
C TYR A 164 -18.60 7.44 -1.63
N ASN A 165 -19.34 8.37 -1.05
CA ASN A 165 -20.80 8.33 -0.99
C ASN A 165 -21.45 8.41 -2.39
N LEU A 166 -20.87 9.16 -3.32
CA LEU A 166 -21.33 9.22 -4.72
C LEU A 166 -21.13 7.88 -5.45
N ARG A 167 -20.10 7.13 -5.09
CA ARG A 167 -19.80 5.82 -5.67
C ARG A 167 -20.52 4.67 -4.98
N GLN A 168 -21.17 4.95 -3.82
CA GLN A 168 -21.94 3.97 -3.06
C GLN A 168 -23.39 3.86 -3.57
N PRO A 169 -24.01 2.72 -3.46
CA PRO A 169 -24.06 1.83 -2.29
C PRO A 169 -23.27 0.51 -2.46
N LYS A 170 -22.07 0.52 -3.00
CA LYS A 170 -21.52 -0.66 -3.66
C LYS A 170 -20.34 -1.31 -2.96
N MET A 171 -19.72 -0.66 -1.96
CA MET A 171 -18.55 -1.22 -1.32
C MET A 171 -18.87 -1.71 0.08
N SER A 172 -19.10 -2.99 0.19
CA SER A 172 -19.02 -3.78 1.40
C SER A 172 -18.33 -5.09 1.04
N PHE A 173 -17.61 -5.66 1.95
CA PHE A 173 -17.07 -7.00 1.80
C PHE A 173 -18.07 -8.07 2.24
N THR A 174 -17.85 -9.29 1.79
CA THR A 174 -18.62 -10.47 2.20
C THR A 174 -18.30 -10.76 3.67
N GLU A 175 -19.32 -11.00 4.49
CA GLU A 175 -19.16 -11.08 5.95
C GLU A 175 -18.29 -12.27 6.39
N ASP A 176 -18.47 -13.42 5.75
CA ASP A 176 -17.78 -14.67 6.10
C ASP A 176 -16.46 -14.90 5.34
N VAL A 177 -16.00 -13.92 4.57
CA VAL A 177 -14.77 -13.98 3.80
C VAL A 177 -13.75 -13.01 4.39
N PHE A 178 -12.48 -13.41 4.50
CA PHE A 178 -11.44 -12.51 4.97
C PHE A 178 -11.22 -11.40 3.93
N SER A 179 -11.28 -10.16 4.35
CA SER A 179 -11.28 -9.04 3.42
C SER A 179 -10.02 -8.19 3.53
N ILE A 180 -9.43 -7.88 2.39
CA ILE A 180 -8.27 -6.99 2.27
C ILE A 180 -8.62 -5.82 1.36
N LEU A 181 -8.60 -4.62 1.92
CA LEU A 181 -8.80 -3.37 1.20
C LEU A 181 -7.47 -2.68 0.96
N LEU A 182 -7.12 -2.45 -0.31
CA LEU A 182 -5.98 -1.62 -0.67
C LEU A 182 -6.42 -0.16 -0.81
N THR A 183 -5.64 0.74 -0.28
CA THR A 183 -5.75 2.19 -0.56
C THR A 183 -4.38 2.82 -0.46
N HIS A 184 -4.04 3.70 -1.39
CA HIS A 184 -2.71 4.29 -1.36
C HIS A 184 -2.54 5.22 -0.15
N ASP A 185 -3.43 6.20 0.06
CA ASP A 185 -3.38 7.10 1.22
C ASP A 185 -4.31 6.61 2.34
N PRO A 186 -3.77 6.28 3.53
CA PRO A 186 -4.57 5.78 4.65
C PRO A 186 -5.35 6.85 5.41
N LYS A 187 -4.98 8.14 5.30
CA LYS A 187 -5.41 9.19 6.23
C LYS A 187 -6.92 9.36 6.33
N SER A 188 -7.59 9.50 5.20
CA SER A 188 -9.02 9.82 5.22
C SER A 188 -9.86 8.63 5.68
N ILE A 189 -9.59 7.43 5.16
CA ILE A 189 -10.31 6.24 5.58
C ILE A 189 -10.07 5.91 7.06
N TYR A 190 -8.85 6.10 7.55
CA TYR A 190 -8.53 5.90 8.97
C TYR A 190 -9.28 6.89 9.87
N ARG A 191 -9.26 8.19 9.52
CA ARG A 191 -9.97 9.23 10.30
C ARG A 191 -11.47 8.98 10.35
N LEU A 192 -12.10 8.70 9.20
CA LEU A 192 -13.53 8.39 9.14
C LEU A 192 -13.87 7.12 9.92
N SER A 193 -13.05 6.09 9.85
CA SER A 193 -13.23 4.87 10.62
C SER A 193 -13.09 5.12 12.11
N LYS A 194 -12.11 5.91 12.53
CA LYS A 194 -11.90 6.29 13.92
C LYS A 194 -13.10 7.09 14.48
N ASP A 195 -13.64 8.02 13.70
CA ASP A 195 -14.81 8.81 14.08
C ASP A 195 -16.08 7.93 14.26
N LYS A 196 -16.17 6.86 13.45
CA LYS A 196 -17.26 5.86 13.57
C LYS A 196 -17.04 4.81 14.65
N GLY A 197 -15.80 4.58 15.07
CA GLY A 197 -15.44 3.46 15.96
C GLY A 197 -15.39 2.09 15.25
N THR A 198 -15.57 2.06 13.94
CA THR A 198 -15.49 0.86 13.08
C THR A 198 -14.98 1.24 11.70
N CYS A 199 -14.56 0.29 10.89
CA CYS A 199 -14.11 0.63 9.54
C CYS A 199 -15.18 1.38 8.75
N PHE A 200 -14.75 2.40 8.02
CA PHE A 200 -15.63 3.18 7.15
C PHE A 200 -16.23 2.31 6.03
N VAL A 201 -15.46 1.37 5.51
CA VAL A 201 -15.92 0.31 4.59
C VAL A 201 -16.36 -0.89 5.41
N PRO A 202 -17.66 -1.28 5.35
CA PRO A 202 -18.16 -2.39 6.16
C PRO A 202 -17.48 -3.73 5.86
N ASN A 203 -17.36 -4.54 6.89
CA ASN A 203 -16.80 -5.91 6.83
C ASN A 203 -15.34 -5.98 6.35
N THR A 204 -14.55 -4.92 6.59
CA THR A 204 -13.13 -4.91 6.27
C THR A 204 -12.32 -5.47 7.42
N ASP A 205 -11.55 -6.54 7.18
CA ASP A 205 -10.64 -7.13 8.19
C ASP A 205 -9.28 -6.44 8.19
N LEU A 206 -8.73 -6.14 7.00
CA LEU A 206 -7.41 -5.55 6.82
C LEU A 206 -7.41 -4.43 5.77
N VAL A 207 -6.93 -3.25 6.14
CA VAL A 207 -6.60 -2.17 5.21
C VAL A 207 -5.09 -2.13 5.02
N VAL A 208 -4.61 -2.20 3.77
CA VAL A 208 -3.18 -2.11 3.42
C VAL A 208 -2.95 -0.83 2.62
N SER A 209 -1.99 -0.02 3.06
CA SER A 209 -1.72 1.28 2.45
C SER A 209 -0.23 1.61 2.39
N GLY A 210 0.10 2.65 1.63
CA GLY A 210 1.43 3.23 1.46
C GLY A 210 1.44 4.74 1.70
N HIS A 211 1.95 5.50 0.73
CA HIS A 211 1.95 6.96 0.65
C HIS A 211 2.76 7.70 1.71
N MET A 212 2.75 7.23 2.93
CA MET A 212 3.23 7.99 4.09
C MET A 212 4.75 8.02 4.23
N HIS A 213 5.50 7.23 3.45
CA HIS A 213 6.98 7.16 3.49
C HIS A 213 7.54 7.09 4.94
N ASN A 214 6.91 6.28 5.79
CA ASN A 214 7.18 6.20 7.24
C ASN A 214 7.04 7.57 7.97
N GLY A 215 6.35 8.54 7.41
CA GLY A 215 6.23 9.88 7.97
C GLY A 215 7.58 10.57 8.16
N LEU A 216 8.53 10.36 7.25
CA LEU A 216 9.93 10.80 7.36
C LEU A 216 10.58 10.47 8.73
N THR A 217 10.22 9.32 9.30
CA THR A 217 10.77 8.86 10.57
C THR A 217 11.92 7.89 10.30
N PRO A 218 13.16 8.22 10.69
CA PRO A 218 14.30 7.30 10.57
C PRO A 218 14.04 5.97 11.25
N ASN A 219 14.48 4.88 10.63
CA ASN A 219 14.23 3.52 11.12
C ASN A 219 14.66 3.32 12.60
N CYS A 220 15.76 3.95 13.02
CA CYS A 220 16.29 3.81 14.38
C CYS A 220 15.38 4.38 15.48
N ILE A 221 14.45 5.29 15.15
CA ILE A 221 13.52 5.89 16.13
C ILE A 221 12.07 5.46 15.93
N GLN A 222 11.75 4.66 14.91
CA GLN A 222 10.37 4.21 14.63
C GLN A 222 9.73 3.50 15.83
N GLY A 223 10.49 2.69 16.56
CA GLY A 223 10.00 2.02 17.76
C GLY A 223 9.52 2.97 18.86
N LEU A 224 10.09 4.18 18.95
CA LEU A 224 9.70 5.20 19.91
C LEU A 224 8.47 6.00 19.48
N MET A 225 8.23 6.10 18.17
CA MET A 225 7.18 6.95 17.60
C MET A 225 5.82 6.26 17.52
N HIS A 226 5.74 4.94 17.79
CA HIS A 226 4.49 4.16 17.83
C HIS A 226 3.56 4.37 16.62
N GLY A 227 4.14 4.38 15.41
CA GLY A 227 3.39 4.55 14.16
C GLY A 227 3.07 6.00 13.78
N LYS A 228 3.47 6.98 14.60
CA LYS A 228 3.40 8.40 14.25
C LYS A 228 4.60 8.81 13.42
N GLY A 229 4.38 9.70 12.44
CA GLY A 229 5.47 10.27 11.65
C GLY A 229 5.98 11.60 12.21
N ILE A 230 7.08 12.09 11.63
CA ILE A 230 7.55 13.48 11.86
C ILE A 230 6.84 14.42 10.90
N LEU A 231 6.74 14.03 9.63
CA LEU A 231 6.11 14.81 8.56
C LEU A 231 5.45 13.88 7.55
N SER A 232 4.24 14.19 7.13
CA SER A 232 3.57 13.47 6.04
C SER A 232 3.79 14.12 4.68
N PRO A 233 3.50 13.42 3.56
CA PRO A 233 3.63 13.98 2.21
C PRO A 233 2.81 15.25 1.97
N ASP A 234 1.72 15.46 2.70
CA ASP A 234 0.88 16.65 2.68
C ASP A 234 1.32 17.75 3.68
N TYR A 235 2.56 17.67 4.14
CA TYR A 235 3.17 18.63 5.07
C TYR A 235 2.51 18.71 6.46
N THR A 236 1.70 17.70 6.84
CA THR A 236 1.17 17.61 8.21
C THR A 236 2.28 17.17 9.16
N LEU A 237 2.54 17.98 10.19
CA LEU A 237 3.49 17.62 11.25
C LEU A 237 2.86 16.58 12.18
N PHE A 238 3.66 15.60 12.57
CA PHE A 238 3.29 14.53 13.48
C PHE A 238 2.00 13.80 13.09
N PRO A 239 1.91 13.27 11.84
CA PRO A 239 0.74 12.53 11.42
C PRO A 239 0.48 11.34 12.36
N GLU A 240 -0.79 11.12 12.69
CA GLU A 240 -1.21 10.11 13.66
C GLU A 240 -0.98 8.68 13.14
N ILE A 241 -1.07 8.49 11.83
CA ILE A 241 -0.82 7.23 11.14
C ILE A 241 0.20 7.46 10.02
N ALA A 242 1.37 6.84 10.15
CA ALA A 242 2.46 7.03 9.19
C ALA A 242 3.17 5.72 8.80
N TYR A 243 3.15 4.73 9.66
CA TYR A 243 3.70 3.39 9.43
C TYR A 243 3.22 2.42 10.50
N GLY A 244 3.39 1.12 10.24
CA GLY A 244 3.03 0.07 11.19
C GLY A 244 1.54 -0.22 11.19
N ILE A 245 1.01 -0.63 12.34
CA ILE A 245 -0.38 -1.01 12.48
C ILE A 245 -1.14 -0.08 13.42
N LYS A 246 -2.43 0.10 13.13
CA LYS A 246 -3.45 0.68 14.00
C LYS A 246 -4.70 -0.18 13.92
N GLU A 247 -5.49 -0.21 14.96
CA GLU A 247 -6.76 -0.93 15.00
C GLU A 247 -7.90 0.06 15.20
N VAL A 248 -9.01 -0.15 14.49
CA VAL A 248 -10.26 0.58 14.67
C VAL A 248 -11.41 -0.45 14.62
N GLY A 249 -12.05 -0.67 15.74
CA GLY A 249 -12.97 -1.81 15.90
C GLY A 249 -12.22 -3.13 15.66
N ASP A 250 -12.75 -3.98 14.80
CA ASP A 250 -12.15 -5.26 14.43
C ASP A 250 -11.22 -5.17 13.21
N THR A 251 -11.06 -3.98 12.62
CA THR A 251 -10.25 -3.76 11.42
C THR A 251 -8.82 -3.36 11.76
N ILE A 252 -7.87 -4.02 11.11
CA ILE A 252 -6.44 -3.70 11.18
C ILE A 252 -6.09 -2.74 10.03
N PHE A 253 -5.46 -1.63 10.34
CA PHE A 253 -4.86 -0.70 9.37
C PHE A 253 -3.35 -0.91 9.34
N LEU A 254 -2.83 -1.44 8.25
CA LEU A 254 -1.41 -1.58 7.98
C LEU A 254 -0.95 -0.47 7.05
N VAL A 255 -0.05 0.39 7.53
CA VAL A 255 0.65 1.36 6.70
C VAL A 255 2.05 0.85 6.41
N ASN A 256 2.26 0.48 5.17
CA ASN A 256 3.54 -0.01 4.70
C ASN A 256 4.52 1.16 4.54
N GLY A 257 5.79 0.91 4.78
CA GLY A 257 6.82 1.89 4.49
C GLY A 257 7.22 1.84 3.01
N ALA A 258 7.85 2.92 2.53
CA ALA A 258 8.30 2.99 1.16
C ALA A 258 9.50 2.07 0.90
N VAL A 259 9.53 1.47 -0.30
CA VAL A 259 10.71 0.80 -0.84
C VAL A 259 11.72 1.85 -1.34
N SER A 260 11.22 2.94 -1.93
CA SER A 260 12.05 4.05 -2.37
C SER A 260 12.40 5.00 -1.23
N SER A 261 13.55 5.65 -1.32
CA SER A 261 13.89 6.73 -0.40
C SER A 261 13.27 8.06 -0.86
N PHE A 262 12.54 8.73 0.01
CA PHE A 262 12.03 10.08 -0.22
C PHE A 262 13.16 11.12 -0.30
N VAL A 263 14.31 10.85 0.30
CA VAL A 263 15.40 11.82 0.45
C VAL A 263 16.50 11.59 -0.59
N GLU A 264 16.86 12.64 -1.33
CA GLU A 264 17.85 12.61 -2.41
C GLU A 264 19.30 12.43 -1.93
N PHE A 265 19.57 12.65 -0.65
CA PHE A 265 20.92 12.56 -0.11
C PHE A 265 21.30 11.12 0.25
N PRO A 266 22.34 10.53 -0.38
CA PRO A 266 22.71 9.12 -0.18
C PRO A 266 22.98 8.72 1.27
N LEU A 267 23.53 9.62 2.07
CA LEU A 267 23.78 9.39 3.51
C LEU A 267 22.48 9.35 4.30
N VAL A 268 21.50 10.19 3.95
CA VAL A 268 20.21 10.27 4.63
C VAL A 268 19.29 9.13 4.16
N SER A 269 19.35 8.75 2.89
CA SER A 269 18.56 7.64 2.35
C SER A 269 18.82 6.32 3.09
N LYS A 270 20.05 6.10 3.56
CA LYS A 270 20.40 4.91 4.36
C LYS A 270 19.69 4.84 5.72
N LEU A 271 19.24 5.97 6.26
CA LEU A 271 18.48 6.02 7.52
C LEU A 271 17.05 5.48 7.35
N TYR A 272 16.54 5.47 6.14
CA TYR A 272 15.16 5.08 5.84
C TYR A 272 15.05 3.67 5.26
N GLY A 273 16.10 3.16 4.59
CA GLY A 273 16.19 1.80 4.07
C GLY A 273 14.95 1.34 3.28
N ILE A 274 14.93 0.05 2.95
CA ILE A 274 13.76 -0.60 2.38
C ILE A 274 12.76 -0.89 3.48
N ASN A 275 11.49 -0.64 3.23
CA ASN A 275 10.41 -1.04 4.13
C ASN A 275 9.39 -1.86 3.35
N CYS A 276 9.19 -3.09 3.76
CA CYS A 276 8.15 -3.98 3.27
C CYS A 276 7.57 -4.78 4.43
N THR A 277 6.41 -5.36 4.23
CA THR A 277 5.76 -6.15 5.27
C THR A 277 5.38 -7.52 4.74
N ILE A 278 5.68 -8.55 5.51
CA ILE A 278 5.18 -9.91 5.33
C ILE A 278 3.96 -10.07 6.24
N ILE A 279 2.83 -10.43 5.65
CA ILE A 279 1.59 -10.70 6.36
C ILE A 279 1.39 -12.21 6.36
N GLU A 280 1.19 -12.79 7.52
CA GLU A 280 0.89 -14.19 7.70
C GLU A 280 -0.53 -14.33 8.27
N LEU A 281 -1.44 -14.90 7.46
CA LEU A 281 -2.81 -15.19 7.88
C LEU A 281 -2.88 -16.65 8.32
N HIS A 282 -3.45 -16.89 9.48
CA HIS A 282 -3.57 -18.24 10.03
C HIS A 282 -5.00 -18.52 10.49
N PRO A 283 -5.45 -19.78 10.43
CA PRO A 283 -6.66 -20.21 11.10
C PRO A 283 -6.61 -19.90 12.59
N LYS A 284 -7.72 -19.44 13.14
CA LYS A 284 -7.83 -19.11 14.58
C LYS A 284 -7.60 -20.32 15.48
N GLU A 285 -7.89 -21.53 14.99
CA GLU A 285 -7.69 -22.79 15.71
C GLU A 285 -6.20 -23.08 15.97
N GLU A 286 -5.29 -22.48 15.21
CA GLU A 286 -3.84 -22.61 15.43
C GLU A 286 -3.36 -21.87 16.69
N ILE A 287 -4.26 -21.11 17.36
CA ILE A 287 -3.91 -20.47 18.63
C ILE A 287 -4.84 -20.92 19.77
N ARG A 288 -4.20 -21.28 20.88
CA ARG A 288 -4.86 -21.37 22.21
C ARG A 288 -5.06 -19.99 22.86
N THR A 289 -4.51 -18.91 22.29
CA THR A 289 -4.62 -17.52 22.77
C THR A 289 -4.50 -16.52 21.61
N LYS A 290 -5.53 -15.69 21.44
CA LYS A 290 -5.58 -14.60 20.46
C LYS A 290 -4.39 -13.66 20.67
N LYS A 291 -3.45 -13.54 19.70
CA LYS A 291 -2.39 -12.56 19.78
C LYS A 291 -2.03 -12.02 18.39
N LEU A 292 -2.33 -10.74 18.18
CA LEU A 292 -1.77 -9.98 17.10
C LEU A 292 -0.28 -9.77 17.41
N THR A 293 0.62 -10.18 16.52
CA THR A 293 2.05 -9.95 16.69
C THR A 293 2.58 -9.12 15.54
N TYR A 294 3.15 -7.98 15.88
CA TYR A 294 3.86 -7.10 14.96
C TYR A 294 5.29 -6.93 15.43
N SER A 295 6.25 -7.35 14.62
CA SER A 295 7.66 -7.32 14.98
C SER A 295 8.51 -6.55 13.96
N TYR A 296 9.55 -5.92 14.47
CA TYR A 296 10.62 -5.29 13.68
C TYR A 296 11.86 -6.20 13.76
N LYS A 297 12.43 -6.54 12.61
CA LYS A 297 13.75 -7.19 12.53
C LYS A 297 14.75 -6.28 11.85
#